data_725c3e0a6a931a9c3ea9048d20cb54dc
#
_entry.id   725c3e0a6a931a9c3ea9048d20cb54dc
#
_cell.length_a   1.000
_cell.length_b   1.000
_cell.length_c   1.000
_cell.angle_alpha   90.00
_cell.angle_beta   90.00
_cell.angle_gamma   90.00
#
_symmetry.space_group_name_H-M   'P 1'
#
loop_
_entity.id
_entity.type
_entity.pdbx_description
1 polymer ?
#
loop_
_entity_poly.entity_id
_entity_poly.type
_entity_poly.pdbx_seq_one_letter_code
_entity_poly.pdbx_strand_id
1 'polypeptide(L)'
;MARSVAVAELDDRDVIAQVMAGDRGAFEILVRRHNQRMFRAARAITHTDVDAEDVLQQAWLDVYKHLAQFRGDASFPTWATRIAVNEAIALTRKRPMVAEVVDAVSEVAPDADLARAQVGALLEHCLANIPQGNREVMVLRDILELDTAETAACLGLTEEAVRVRLHRARAAIAAAVTEQLADHAREIYSFDGARCDRMTAYVMRNVLEPAAL
;
A
#
# COMPACT_ATOMS: atom_id res chain seq x y z
N MET A 1 12.30 -31.53 11.80
CA MET A 1 10.90 -31.00 11.83
C MET A 1 10.47 -30.44 13.19
N ALA A 2 11.00 -30.87 14.32
CA ALA A 2 10.60 -30.34 15.65
C ALA A 2 11.09 -28.91 15.98
N ARG A 3 12.14 -28.41 15.31
CA ARG A 3 12.67 -27.05 15.52
C ARG A 3 11.77 -25.92 14.96
N SER A 4 10.90 -26.23 13.99
CA SER A 4 10.09 -25.23 13.28
C SER A 4 8.84 -24.77 14.06
N VAL A 5 8.33 -25.57 14.98
CA VAL A 5 7.09 -25.25 15.71
C VAL A 5 7.36 -24.40 16.96
N ALA A 6 8.48 -24.62 17.66
CA ALA A 6 8.86 -23.84 18.85
C ALA A 6 9.31 -22.40 18.52
N VAL A 7 9.70 -22.14 17.28
CA VAL A 7 10.22 -20.85 16.79
C VAL A 7 9.12 -19.81 16.57
N ALA A 8 7.87 -20.23 16.33
CA ALA A 8 6.74 -19.33 16.09
C ALA A 8 6.23 -18.63 17.37
N GLU A 9 6.58 -19.15 18.57
CA GLU A 9 6.10 -18.64 19.85
C GLU A 9 7.03 -17.62 20.53
N LEU A 10 8.31 -17.51 20.06
CA LEU A 10 9.26 -16.57 20.63
C LEU A 10 8.88 -15.12 20.29
N ASP A 11 8.95 -14.22 21.25
CA ASP A 11 8.81 -12.79 20.98
C ASP A 11 10.07 -12.25 20.27
N ASP A 12 9.97 -11.04 19.71
CA ASP A 12 11.09 -10.44 18.98
C ASP A 12 12.32 -10.21 19.86
N ARG A 13 12.13 -9.95 21.16
CA ARG A 13 13.22 -9.72 22.12
C ARG A 13 14.01 -11.00 22.37
N ASP A 14 13.31 -12.12 22.52
CA ASP A 14 13.94 -13.43 22.70
C ASP A 14 14.74 -13.83 21.46
N VAL A 15 14.18 -13.59 20.27
CA VAL A 15 14.88 -13.84 19.01
C VAL A 15 16.13 -12.96 18.89
N ILE A 16 16.02 -11.67 19.21
CA ILE A 16 17.16 -10.75 19.21
C ILE A 16 18.25 -11.24 20.19
N ALA A 17 17.86 -11.66 21.40
CA ALA A 17 18.80 -12.18 22.38
C ALA A 17 19.54 -13.43 21.86
N GLN A 18 18.87 -14.35 21.15
CA GLN A 18 19.51 -15.51 20.52
C GLN A 18 20.51 -15.10 19.44
N VAL A 19 20.13 -14.14 18.57
CA VAL A 19 21.03 -13.61 17.54
C VAL A 19 22.27 -12.99 18.18
N MET A 20 22.09 -12.20 19.24
CA MET A 20 23.19 -11.56 19.98
C MET A 20 24.06 -12.56 20.73
N ALA A 21 23.52 -13.73 21.14
CA ALA A 21 24.27 -14.84 21.71
C ALA A 21 25.05 -15.68 20.67
N GLY A 22 24.92 -15.34 19.37
CA GLY A 22 25.68 -15.98 18.28
C GLY A 22 24.87 -16.90 17.38
N ASP A 23 23.61 -17.18 17.67
CA ASP A 23 22.70 -17.91 16.74
C ASP A 23 22.24 -17.00 15.61
N ARG A 24 23.09 -16.82 14.60
CA ARG A 24 22.78 -16.01 13.42
C ARG A 24 21.57 -16.53 12.65
N GLY A 25 21.28 -17.83 12.72
CA GLY A 25 20.14 -18.43 12.04
C GLY A 25 18.79 -17.94 12.60
N ALA A 26 18.74 -17.58 13.89
CA ALA A 26 17.53 -17.02 14.49
C ALA A 26 17.10 -15.69 13.84
N PHE A 27 18.00 -14.95 13.20
CA PHE A 27 17.66 -13.70 12.50
C PHE A 27 16.64 -13.89 11.38
N GLU A 28 16.63 -15.06 10.72
CA GLU A 28 15.63 -15.40 9.69
C GLU A 28 14.20 -15.29 10.22
N ILE A 29 13.97 -15.53 11.50
CA ILE A 29 12.63 -15.41 12.12
C ILE A 29 12.14 -13.97 12.06
N LEU A 30 13.00 -13.00 12.41
CA LEU A 30 12.66 -11.58 12.35
C LEU A 30 12.40 -11.15 10.90
N VAL A 31 13.24 -11.60 9.97
CA VAL A 31 13.06 -11.31 8.55
C VAL A 31 11.69 -11.80 8.08
N ARG A 32 11.38 -13.08 8.26
CA ARG A 32 10.11 -13.67 7.79
C ARG A 32 8.89 -13.03 8.45
N ARG A 33 8.98 -12.69 9.73
CA ARG A 33 7.88 -12.09 10.51
C ARG A 33 7.57 -10.66 10.07
N HIS A 34 8.58 -9.86 9.76
CA HIS A 34 8.43 -8.42 9.53
C HIS A 34 8.65 -7.99 8.08
N ASN A 35 9.03 -8.92 7.18
CA ASN A 35 9.34 -8.62 5.78
C ASN A 35 8.19 -7.88 5.07
N GLN A 36 6.96 -8.38 5.20
CA GLN A 36 5.78 -7.79 4.58
C GLN A 36 5.52 -6.35 5.05
N ARG A 37 5.72 -6.09 6.35
CA ARG A 37 5.56 -4.75 6.92
C ARG A 37 6.58 -3.77 6.35
N MET A 38 7.85 -4.17 6.33
CA MET A 38 8.94 -3.34 5.81
C MET A 38 8.81 -3.11 4.30
N PHE A 39 8.40 -4.15 3.54
CA PHE A 39 8.13 -4.01 2.11
C PHE A 39 7.05 -2.98 1.81
N ARG A 40 5.92 -3.02 2.52
CA ARG A 40 4.85 -2.02 2.35
C ARG A 40 5.34 -0.60 2.60
N ALA A 41 6.17 -0.39 3.63
CA ALA A 41 6.75 0.91 3.93
C ALA A 41 7.69 1.39 2.81
N ALA A 42 8.59 0.51 2.32
CA ALA A 42 9.50 0.82 1.23
C ALA A 42 8.72 1.12 -0.07
N ARG A 43 7.76 0.26 -0.44
CA ARG A 43 6.96 0.39 -1.67
C ARG A 43 6.14 1.68 -1.72
N ALA A 44 5.64 2.16 -0.58
CA ALA A 44 4.93 3.44 -0.50
C ALA A 44 5.79 4.64 -0.91
N ILE A 45 7.12 4.52 -0.76
CA ILE A 45 8.09 5.58 -1.02
C ILE A 45 8.75 5.41 -2.39
N THR A 46 9.13 4.18 -2.75
CA THR A 46 9.87 3.90 -4.00
C THR A 46 8.98 3.80 -5.23
N HIS A 47 7.70 3.48 -5.08
CA HIS A 47 6.69 3.33 -6.14
C HIS A 47 6.85 2.11 -7.05
N THR A 48 7.96 1.40 -7.03
CA THR A 48 8.19 0.17 -7.79
C THR A 48 8.49 -0.99 -6.85
N ASP A 49 8.12 -2.20 -7.24
CA ASP A 49 8.43 -3.41 -6.47
C ASP A 49 9.93 -3.68 -6.47
N VAL A 50 10.59 -3.46 -7.61
CA VAL A 50 12.03 -3.67 -7.78
C VAL A 50 12.83 -2.78 -6.82
N ASP A 51 12.55 -1.48 -6.79
CA ASP A 51 13.25 -0.57 -5.86
C ASP A 51 12.89 -0.87 -4.40
N ALA A 52 11.65 -1.31 -4.11
CA ALA A 52 11.24 -1.70 -2.77
C ALA A 52 11.98 -2.95 -2.29
N GLU A 53 12.21 -3.93 -3.16
CA GLU A 53 12.98 -5.13 -2.86
C GLU A 53 14.46 -4.80 -2.60
N ASP A 54 15.05 -3.94 -3.42
CA ASP A 54 16.43 -3.47 -3.23
C ASP A 54 16.60 -2.75 -1.88
N VAL A 55 15.65 -1.85 -1.57
CA VAL A 55 15.60 -1.18 -0.26
C VAL A 55 15.47 -2.18 0.87
N LEU A 56 14.61 -3.17 0.72
CA LEU A 56 14.36 -4.18 1.76
C LEU A 56 15.60 -5.03 2.05
N GLN A 57 16.33 -5.43 1.02
CA GLN A 57 17.59 -6.16 1.16
C GLN A 57 18.61 -5.33 1.94
N GLN A 58 18.80 -4.06 1.56
CA GLN A 58 19.74 -3.18 2.24
C GLN A 58 19.31 -2.90 3.69
N ALA A 59 18.01 -2.62 3.89
CA ALA A 59 17.46 -2.36 5.22
C ALA A 59 17.66 -3.54 6.18
N TRP A 60 17.47 -4.79 5.73
CA TRP A 60 17.72 -5.97 6.56
C TRP A 60 19.19 -6.15 6.92
N LEU A 61 20.10 -5.85 6.00
CA LEU A 61 21.53 -5.85 6.29
C LEU A 61 21.88 -4.80 7.35
N ASP A 62 21.27 -3.63 7.28
CA ASP A 62 21.51 -2.56 8.24
C ASP A 62 20.81 -2.81 9.59
N VAL A 63 19.62 -3.42 9.60
CA VAL A 63 19.00 -3.95 10.81
C VAL A 63 19.94 -4.93 11.52
N TYR A 64 20.52 -5.88 10.78
CA TYR A 64 21.45 -6.86 11.36
C TYR A 64 22.70 -6.20 11.93
N LYS A 65 23.34 -5.29 11.21
CA LYS A 65 24.53 -4.57 11.64
C LYS A 65 24.29 -3.73 12.91
N HIS A 66 23.10 -3.14 13.02
CA HIS A 66 22.75 -2.24 14.11
C HIS A 66 21.91 -2.91 15.20
N LEU A 67 21.70 -4.23 15.14
CA LEU A 67 20.84 -4.95 16.06
C LEU A 67 21.27 -4.76 17.54
N ALA A 68 22.56 -4.68 17.81
CA ALA A 68 23.10 -4.38 19.14
C ALA A 68 22.73 -2.97 19.66
N GLN A 69 22.32 -2.07 18.79
CA GLN A 69 21.91 -0.71 19.17
C GLN A 69 20.40 -0.61 19.46
N PHE A 70 19.64 -1.68 19.20
CA PHE A 70 18.22 -1.72 19.51
C PHE A 70 17.99 -1.71 21.03
N ARG A 71 17.46 -0.59 21.55
CA ARG A 71 17.29 -0.38 22.99
C ARG A 71 15.88 -0.73 23.49
N GLY A 72 14.93 -1.00 22.60
CA GLY A 72 13.53 -1.27 22.96
C GLY A 72 12.71 -0.03 23.30
N ASP A 73 13.19 1.17 22.96
CA ASP A 73 12.43 2.44 23.13
C ASP A 73 11.17 2.47 22.24
N ALA A 74 11.20 1.78 21.14
CA ALA A 74 10.07 1.45 20.29
C ALA A 74 9.98 -0.06 20.10
N SER A 75 8.87 -0.57 19.51
CA SER A 75 8.79 -1.98 19.13
C SER A 75 9.84 -2.30 18.05
N PHE A 76 10.32 -3.55 18.00
CA PHE A 76 11.27 -3.97 16.97
C PHE A 76 10.75 -3.71 15.54
N PRO A 77 9.47 -4.06 15.18
CA PRO A 77 8.95 -3.76 13.86
C PRO A 77 8.92 -2.26 13.54
N THR A 78 8.65 -1.39 14.51
CA THR A 78 8.71 0.07 14.30
C THR A 78 10.13 0.53 14.03
N TRP A 79 11.11 0.05 14.82
CA TRP A 79 12.51 0.38 14.63
C TRP A 79 13.06 -0.10 13.28
N ALA A 80 12.77 -1.35 12.89
CA ALA A 80 13.17 -1.91 11.60
C ALA A 80 12.50 -1.19 10.43
N THR A 81 11.20 -0.87 10.55
CA THR A 81 10.46 -0.09 9.53
C THR A 81 11.10 1.28 9.31
N ARG A 82 11.54 1.96 10.38
CA ARG A 82 12.24 3.25 10.26
C ARG A 82 13.52 3.14 9.45
N ILE A 83 14.28 2.06 9.60
CA ILE A 83 15.48 1.80 8.78
C ILE A 83 15.09 1.66 7.31
N ALA A 84 14.07 0.85 6.99
CA ALA A 84 13.60 0.70 5.61
C ALA A 84 13.08 2.02 4.99
N VAL A 85 12.36 2.82 5.76
CA VAL A 85 11.89 4.16 5.32
C VAL A 85 13.07 5.07 5.01
N ASN A 86 14.10 5.11 5.85
CA ASN A 86 15.29 5.93 5.63
C ASN A 86 16.04 5.50 4.36
N GLU A 87 16.21 4.19 4.14
CA GLU A 87 16.81 3.66 2.91
C GLU A 87 15.99 4.01 1.67
N ALA A 88 14.65 3.87 1.72
CA ALA A 88 13.77 4.24 0.63
C ALA A 88 13.87 5.73 0.28
N ILE A 89 13.86 6.61 1.29
CA ILE A 89 14.05 8.05 1.09
C ILE A 89 15.44 8.36 0.51
N ALA A 90 16.49 7.68 0.97
CA ALA A 90 17.84 7.86 0.45
C ALA A 90 17.93 7.44 -1.02
N LEU A 91 17.28 6.34 -1.42
CA LEU A 91 17.22 5.87 -2.80
C LEU A 91 16.49 6.87 -3.70
N THR A 92 15.29 7.32 -3.30
CA THR A 92 14.47 8.24 -4.10
C THR A 92 15.11 9.61 -4.27
N ARG A 93 15.87 10.09 -3.29
CA ARG A 93 16.67 11.33 -3.42
C ARG A 93 17.80 11.20 -4.43
N LYS A 94 18.41 10.02 -4.56
CA LYS A 94 19.48 9.76 -5.53
C LYS A 94 18.98 9.56 -6.95
N ARG A 95 17.75 9.07 -7.11
CA ARG A 95 17.09 8.83 -8.40
C ARG A 95 15.83 9.71 -8.47
N PRO A 96 15.94 10.98 -8.96
CA PRO A 96 14.73 11.78 -9.17
C PRO A 96 13.81 11.03 -10.12
N MET A 97 12.56 10.84 -9.70
CA MET A 97 11.56 10.07 -10.46
C MET A 97 11.37 10.67 -11.85
N VAL A 98 11.66 9.86 -12.87
CA VAL A 98 10.93 9.92 -14.13
C VAL A 98 9.57 9.25 -13.83
N ALA A 99 8.49 9.97 -14.06
CA ALA A 99 7.13 9.43 -13.88
C ALA A 99 6.89 8.34 -14.94
N GLU A 100 7.35 7.13 -14.67
CA GLU A 100 6.87 5.95 -15.39
C GLU A 100 5.55 5.55 -14.75
N VAL A 101 4.50 5.64 -15.55
CA VAL A 101 3.22 4.97 -15.26
C VAL A 101 3.53 3.48 -15.31
N VAL A 102 3.69 2.87 -14.16
CA VAL A 102 3.89 1.42 -14.07
C VAL A 102 2.52 0.78 -14.26
N ASP A 103 2.31 0.18 -15.42
CA ASP A 103 1.25 -0.79 -15.64
C ASP A 103 1.51 -1.98 -14.68
N ALA A 104 0.85 -1.98 -13.55
CA ALA A 104 0.85 -3.11 -12.63
C ALA A 104 -0.04 -4.21 -13.22
N VAL A 105 0.54 -5.05 -14.07
CA VAL A 105 -0.09 -6.31 -14.47
C VAL A 105 0.19 -7.33 -13.39
N SER A 106 -0.74 -7.47 -12.45
CA SER A 106 -0.78 -8.61 -11.53
C SER A 106 -1.35 -9.81 -12.28
N GLU A 107 -0.62 -10.92 -12.29
CA GLU A 107 -1.10 -12.20 -12.87
C GLU A 107 -2.39 -12.64 -12.15
N VAL A 108 -3.43 -12.87 -12.95
CA VAL A 108 -4.81 -13.12 -12.50
C VAL A 108 -5.04 -14.61 -12.28
N ALA A 109 -5.49 -14.98 -11.10
CA ALA A 109 -6.06 -16.29 -10.76
C ALA A 109 -7.62 -16.22 -10.66
N PRO A 110 -8.37 -17.34 -10.72
CA PRO A 110 -9.79 -17.33 -11.12
C PRO A 110 -10.80 -16.85 -10.05
N ASP A 111 -11.80 -16.15 -10.51
CA ASP A 111 -13.09 -15.70 -9.92
C ASP A 111 -13.08 -14.85 -8.62
N ALA A 112 -12.72 -15.35 -7.47
CA ALA A 112 -12.66 -14.55 -6.23
C ALA A 112 -11.42 -13.63 -6.21
N ASP A 113 -10.38 -14.01 -6.92
CA ASP A 113 -9.16 -13.24 -7.08
C ASP A 113 -9.33 -12.11 -8.11
N LEU A 114 -10.24 -12.25 -9.08
CA LEU A 114 -10.50 -11.18 -10.06
C LEU A 114 -11.11 -9.93 -9.39
N ALA A 115 -12.07 -10.10 -8.49
CA ALA A 115 -12.66 -8.99 -7.74
C ALA A 115 -11.62 -8.33 -6.82
N ARG A 116 -10.75 -9.13 -6.18
CA ARG A 116 -9.64 -8.61 -5.37
C ARG A 116 -8.61 -7.85 -6.21
N ALA A 117 -8.28 -8.40 -7.40
CA ALA A 117 -7.34 -7.75 -8.33
C ALA A 117 -7.91 -6.42 -8.83
N GLN A 118 -9.19 -6.35 -9.17
CA GLN A 118 -9.85 -5.11 -9.59
C GLN A 118 -9.87 -4.06 -8.47
N VAL A 119 -10.20 -4.46 -7.24
CA VAL A 119 -10.13 -3.56 -6.08
C VAL A 119 -8.69 -3.14 -5.79
N GLY A 120 -7.73 -4.05 -5.93
CA GLY A 120 -6.30 -3.76 -5.80
C GLY A 120 -5.83 -2.71 -6.80
N ALA A 121 -6.13 -2.90 -8.09
CA ALA A 121 -5.80 -1.96 -9.16
C ALA A 121 -6.45 -0.58 -8.95
N LEU A 122 -7.72 -0.56 -8.51
CA LEU A 122 -8.41 0.68 -8.16
C LEU A 122 -7.71 1.42 -7.02
N LEU A 123 -7.35 0.69 -5.96
CA LEU A 123 -6.63 1.28 -4.81
C LEU A 123 -5.24 1.78 -5.22
N GLU A 124 -4.50 1.03 -6.02
CA GLU A 124 -3.20 1.47 -6.54
C GLU A 124 -3.35 2.74 -7.39
N HIS A 125 -4.35 2.79 -8.27
CA HIS A 125 -4.64 3.99 -9.05
C HIS A 125 -4.97 5.19 -8.14
N CYS A 126 -5.82 5.01 -7.15
CA CYS A 126 -6.15 6.07 -6.19
C CYS A 126 -4.92 6.51 -5.40
N LEU A 127 -4.07 5.58 -4.99
CA LEU A 127 -2.84 5.88 -4.25
C LEU A 127 -1.80 6.59 -5.11
N ALA A 128 -1.67 6.24 -6.39
CA ALA A 128 -0.74 6.87 -7.32
C ALA A 128 -1.01 8.36 -7.52
N ASN A 129 -2.28 8.77 -7.44
CA ASN A 129 -2.71 10.16 -7.60
C ASN A 129 -2.55 11.01 -6.32
N ILE A 130 -2.19 10.40 -5.18
CA ILE A 130 -1.91 11.15 -3.95
C ILE A 130 -0.48 11.70 -4.00
N PRO A 131 -0.26 13.00 -3.68
CA PRO A 131 1.08 13.54 -3.54
C PRO A 131 1.94 12.68 -2.61
N GLN A 132 3.18 12.39 -3.02
CA GLN A 132 4.08 11.44 -2.37
C GLN A 132 4.10 11.60 -0.83
N GLY A 133 4.38 12.78 -0.32
CA GLY A 133 4.48 12.99 1.14
C GLY A 133 3.17 12.78 1.91
N ASN A 134 2.01 12.85 1.25
CA ASN A 134 0.72 12.53 1.87
C ASN A 134 0.49 11.01 1.88
N ARG A 135 0.87 10.32 0.80
CA ARG A 135 0.77 8.87 0.69
C ARG A 135 1.69 8.16 1.69
N GLU A 136 2.94 8.60 1.83
CA GLU A 136 3.88 8.10 2.82
C GLU A 136 3.29 8.13 4.23
N VAL A 137 2.75 9.27 4.62
CA VAL A 137 2.08 9.41 5.91
C VAL A 137 0.89 8.47 6.06
N MET A 138 0.07 8.33 5.02
CA MET A 138 -1.11 7.47 5.07
C MET A 138 -0.74 6.00 5.20
N VAL A 139 0.26 5.53 4.45
CA VAL A 139 0.72 4.14 4.55
C VAL A 139 1.27 3.85 5.95
N LEU A 140 2.09 4.73 6.51
CA LEU A 140 2.64 4.54 7.85
C LEU A 140 1.54 4.57 8.92
N ARG A 141 0.54 5.45 8.80
CA ARG A 141 -0.54 5.62 9.78
C ARG A 141 -1.66 4.59 9.66
N ASP A 142 -2.20 4.38 8.44
CA ASP A 142 -3.45 3.66 8.23
C ASP A 142 -3.21 2.19 7.82
N ILE A 143 -2.04 1.86 7.25
CA ILE A 143 -1.72 0.48 6.83
C ILE A 143 -0.76 -0.19 7.81
N LEU A 144 0.25 0.55 8.30
CA LEU A 144 1.25 0.02 9.22
C LEU A 144 0.95 0.35 10.69
N GLU A 145 -0.10 1.13 10.94
CA GLU A 145 -0.63 1.47 12.27
C GLU A 145 0.40 2.13 13.21
N LEU A 146 1.42 2.82 12.65
CA LEU A 146 2.32 3.62 13.45
C LEU A 146 1.54 4.78 14.08
N ASP A 147 1.91 5.18 15.28
CA ASP A 147 1.33 6.38 15.87
C ASP A 147 1.85 7.67 15.22
N THR A 148 1.31 8.84 15.62
CA THR A 148 1.67 10.12 15.02
C THR A 148 3.12 10.49 15.30
N ALA A 149 3.62 10.22 16.50
CA ALA A 149 4.99 10.53 16.90
C ALA A 149 6.00 9.60 16.18
N GLU A 150 5.70 8.30 16.10
CA GLU A 150 6.49 7.33 15.35
C GLU A 150 6.57 7.70 13.87
N THR A 151 5.43 8.07 13.25
CA THR A 151 5.38 8.50 11.86
C THR A 151 6.19 9.78 11.63
N ALA A 152 6.07 10.76 12.53
CA ALA A 152 6.84 11.99 12.49
C ALA A 152 8.34 11.72 12.56
N ALA A 153 8.74 10.83 13.47
CA ALA A 153 10.14 10.42 13.63
C ALA A 153 10.67 9.68 12.39
N CYS A 154 9.85 8.80 11.77
CA CYS A 154 10.23 8.06 10.55
C CYS A 154 10.47 8.99 9.35
N LEU A 155 9.61 10.00 9.18
CA LEU A 155 9.63 10.88 8.00
C LEU A 155 10.40 12.19 8.22
N GLY A 156 10.91 12.43 9.43
CA GLY A 156 11.56 13.71 9.78
C GLY A 156 10.59 14.90 9.74
N LEU A 157 9.34 14.69 10.16
CA LEU A 157 8.26 15.68 10.16
C LEU A 157 7.88 16.08 11.60
N THR A 158 7.10 17.15 11.71
CA THR A 158 6.38 17.47 12.95
C THR A 158 5.09 16.64 13.02
N GLU A 159 4.60 16.36 14.22
CA GLU A 159 3.32 15.66 14.40
C GLU A 159 2.14 16.41 13.77
N GLU A 160 2.18 17.74 13.78
CA GLU A 160 1.17 18.56 13.12
C GLU A 160 1.18 18.36 11.61
N ALA A 161 2.37 18.33 10.99
CA ALA A 161 2.53 18.05 9.58
C ALA A 161 2.00 16.65 9.22
N VAL A 162 2.22 15.65 10.09
CA VAL A 162 1.66 14.30 9.92
C VAL A 162 0.13 14.36 9.91
N ARG A 163 -0.50 15.04 10.88
CA ARG A 163 -1.97 15.17 10.94
C ARG A 163 -2.55 15.84 9.69
N VAL A 164 -1.94 16.94 9.24
CA VAL A 164 -2.39 17.66 8.05
C VAL A 164 -2.23 16.80 6.78
N ARG A 165 -1.09 16.13 6.61
CA ARG A 165 -0.85 15.26 5.45
C ARG A 165 -1.77 14.06 5.42
N LEU A 166 -2.04 13.44 6.58
CA LEU A 166 -2.99 12.33 6.70
C LEU A 166 -4.41 12.75 6.30
N HIS A 167 -4.85 13.89 6.80
CA HIS A 167 -6.16 14.44 6.44
C HIS A 167 -6.29 14.66 4.92
N ARG A 168 -5.26 15.26 4.30
CA ARG A 168 -5.24 15.49 2.83
C ARG A 168 -5.20 14.18 2.05
N ALA A 169 -4.45 13.18 2.51
CA ALA A 169 -4.39 11.88 1.87
C ALA A 169 -5.75 11.17 1.89
N ARG A 170 -6.41 11.15 3.05
CA ARG A 170 -7.74 10.55 3.20
C ARG A 170 -8.81 11.26 2.34
N ALA A 171 -8.75 12.59 2.29
CA ALA A 171 -9.65 13.37 1.43
C ALA A 171 -9.42 13.07 -0.05
N ALA A 172 -8.17 12.92 -0.50
CA ALA A 172 -7.84 12.60 -1.88
C ALA A 172 -8.34 11.21 -2.27
N ILE A 173 -8.16 10.19 -1.41
CA ILE A 173 -8.72 8.84 -1.65
C ILE A 173 -10.24 8.88 -1.72
N ALA A 174 -10.89 9.53 -0.76
CA ALA A 174 -12.34 9.61 -0.74
C ALA A 174 -12.88 10.26 -2.04
N ALA A 175 -12.24 11.32 -2.53
CA ALA A 175 -12.59 11.96 -3.80
C ALA A 175 -12.40 11.00 -4.98
N ALA A 176 -11.24 10.33 -5.09
CA ALA A 176 -10.93 9.43 -6.19
C ALA A 176 -11.88 8.21 -6.22
N VAL A 177 -12.18 7.62 -5.07
CA VAL A 177 -13.15 6.51 -4.98
C VAL A 177 -14.55 6.98 -5.36
N THR A 178 -14.97 8.17 -4.93
CA THR A 178 -16.29 8.72 -5.26
C THR A 178 -16.42 8.97 -6.77
N GLU A 179 -15.39 9.50 -7.41
CA GLU A 179 -15.36 9.74 -8.85
C GLU A 179 -15.48 8.42 -9.64
N GLN A 180 -14.70 7.41 -9.28
CA GLN A 180 -14.75 6.09 -9.91
C GLN A 180 -16.14 5.43 -9.74
N LEU A 181 -16.73 5.51 -8.56
CA LEU A 181 -18.08 5.00 -8.32
C LEU A 181 -19.13 5.75 -9.14
N ALA A 182 -19.01 7.07 -9.28
CA ALA A 182 -19.92 7.87 -10.08
C ALA A 182 -19.83 7.52 -11.58
N ASP A 183 -18.63 7.27 -12.11
CA ASP A 183 -18.44 6.89 -13.50
C ASP A 183 -19.02 5.49 -13.78
N HIS A 184 -18.76 4.51 -12.91
CA HIS A 184 -19.40 3.19 -13.02
C HIS A 184 -20.92 3.24 -12.90
N ALA A 185 -21.46 4.09 -12.01
CA ALA A 185 -22.90 4.26 -11.89
C ALA A 185 -23.50 4.86 -13.18
N ARG A 186 -22.85 5.85 -13.79
CA ARG A 186 -23.29 6.42 -15.07
C ARG A 186 -23.31 5.37 -16.18
N GLU A 187 -22.29 4.50 -16.24
CA GLU A 187 -22.22 3.41 -17.21
C GLU A 187 -23.35 2.40 -17.03
N ILE A 188 -23.57 1.93 -15.78
CA ILE A 188 -24.62 0.95 -15.45
C ILE A 188 -26.01 1.51 -15.74
N TYR A 189 -26.24 2.80 -15.46
CA TYR A 189 -27.55 3.46 -15.65
C TYR A 189 -27.65 4.18 -17.00
N SER A 190 -26.69 4.02 -17.91
CA SER A 190 -26.79 4.62 -19.24
C SER A 190 -27.96 4.04 -20.02
N PHE A 191 -28.73 4.93 -20.63
CA PHE A 191 -29.89 4.61 -21.48
C PHE A 191 -29.70 5.26 -22.86
N ASP A 192 -28.62 4.92 -23.53
CA ASP A 192 -28.23 5.41 -24.84
C ASP A 192 -28.04 4.28 -25.85
N GLY A 193 -27.63 4.62 -27.05
CA GLY A 193 -27.38 3.68 -28.13
C GLY A 193 -28.57 2.76 -28.40
N ALA A 194 -28.34 1.48 -28.60
CA ALA A 194 -29.32 0.49 -29.03
C ALA A 194 -30.56 0.37 -28.10
N ARG A 195 -30.44 0.72 -26.82
CA ARG A 195 -31.57 0.72 -25.87
C ARG A 195 -32.48 1.93 -26.15
N CYS A 196 -31.91 3.11 -26.29
CA CYS A 196 -32.61 4.34 -26.63
C CYS A 196 -33.28 4.21 -28.00
N ASP A 197 -32.56 3.70 -28.99
CA ASP A 197 -33.07 3.54 -30.37
C ASP A 197 -34.29 2.60 -30.42
N ARG A 198 -34.24 1.45 -29.73
CA ARG A 198 -35.36 0.50 -29.69
C ARG A 198 -36.60 1.14 -29.03
N MET A 199 -36.41 1.85 -27.91
CA MET A 199 -37.49 2.50 -27.20
C MET A 199 -38.06 3.63 -28.04
N THR A 200 -37.23 4.45 -28.65
CA THR A 200 -37.64 5.53 -29.53
C THR A 200 -38.41 4.98 -30.73
N ALA A 201 -37.94 3.93 -31.39
CA ALA A 201 -38.62 3.29 -32.48
C ALA A 201 -40.01 2.73 -32.08
N TYR A 202 -40.08 2.13 -30.88
CA TYR A 202 -41.38 1.66 -30.35
C TYR A 202 -42.35 2.81 -30.09
N VAL A 203 -41.91 3.87 -29.43
CA VAL A 203 -42.75 5.04 -29.15
C VAL A 203 -43.21 5.71 -30.43
N MET A 204 -42.28 5.96 -31.37
CA MET A 204 -42.62 6.64 -32.62
C MET A 204 -43.60 5.85 -33.51
N ARG A 205 -43.48 4.50 -33.52
CA ARG A 205 -44.44 3.65 -34.22
C ARG A 205 -45.86 3.85 -33.69
N ASN A 206 -46.02 3.88 -32.36
CA ASN A 206 -47.33 4.02 -31.72
C ASN A 206 -47.87 5.47 -31.77
N VAL A 207 -46.99 6.46 -31.94
CA VAL A 207 -47.37 7.85 -32.12
C VAL A 207 -47.83 8.13 -33.55
N LEU A 208 -47.14 7.54 -34.55
CA LEU A 208 -47.42 7.77 -35.96
C LEU A 208 -48.55 6.87 -36.49
N GLU A 209 -48.73 5.69 -35.93
CA GLU A 209 -49.83 4.76 -36.25
C GLU A 209 -50.65 4.51 -34.97
N PRO A 210 -51.42 5.49 -34.48
CA PRO A 210 -52.26 5.25 -33.33
C PRO A 210 -53.30 4.19 -33.72
N ALA A 211 -53.31 3.10 -32.90
CA ALA A 211 -54.35 2.10 -33.05
C ALA A 211 -55.71 2.77 -33.08
N ALA A 212 -56.48 2.52 -34.13
CA ALA A 212 -57.85 3.01 -34.23
C ALA A 212 -58.64 2.54 -32.98
N LEU A 213 -59.06 3.49 -32.16
CA LEU A 213 -59.95 3.26 -31.00
C LEU A 213 -61.36 2.94 -31.49
#